data_19b4caa671972be8c217903d5d0107aa
#
_entry.id   19b4caa671972be8c217903d5d0107aa
#
_cell.length_a   1.000
_cell.length_b   1.000
_cell.length_c   1.000
_cell.angle_alpha   90.00
_cell.angle_beta   90.00
_cell.angle_gamma   90.00
#
_symmetry.space_group_name_H-M   'P 1'
#
loop_
_entity.id
_entity.type
_entity.pdbx_description
1 polymer ?
#
loop_
_entity_poly.entity_id
_entity_poly.type
_entity_poly.pdbx_seq_one_letter_code
_entity_poly.pdbx_strand_id
1 'polypeptide(L)'
;MSKQYETVIGLEVHVELATRTKIFCGCSTAFGGAPNTHTCPVCTGMPGSLPVLNKKVVDYALRVGLAANCKINQLCKFDRKNYFYPDNPQNYQISQLYLPICHDGYVEIDTAAGKKKIGIHEIHMEEDAGKLIHDEWEDCSLVDYNRSGVPLIEIVSEPDMRSAEEVIAYLEKLRMMIQYLGASDCKLQEGSMRADVNLSVREVGSEKFGTRTEMKNLNSFKAIGRAIEGERARQIELIEEGKAVVQETRRWDDNKEYSYAMRSKEDAKDYRYFPDPDLPPVHISDEWIDRIVKSMPEFQPEKQARYVEQYGLPQYDAGILTGSKKLSNLFEETTALCGKPKKVANWLMGETLRLLKENGQEPENLQFSPKHLASLIELAEAGSVNNQVAKEVFEQIFAEDVDPEAYVEEHGLKTVNDTGLLEETARKVLENNPGPVEQYKSGKTKVLGFLVGQVMKEMKGKANPAAAGELLQKLLSE
;
A
#
# COMPACT_ATOMS: atom_id res chain seq x y z
N MET A 1 31.60 10.22 31.62
CA MET A 1 31.09 10.29 30.26
C MET A 1 29.72 9.64 30.31
N SER A 2 28.66 10.26 29.78
CA SER A 2 27.37 9.62 29.66
C SER A 2 27.51 8.40 28.74
N LYS A 3 27.00 7.26 29.15
CA LYS A 3 26.98 6.05 28.32
C LYS A 3 26.16 6.32 27.07
N GLN A 4 26.64 5.88 25.91
CA GLN A 4 25.90 5.95 24.66
C GLN A 4 25.31 4.57 24.37
N TYR A 5 24.04 4.54 24.01
CA TYR A 5 23.30 3.32 23.75
C TYR A 5 22.90 3.22 22.27
N GLU A 6 22.97 2.03 21.73
CA GLU A 6 22.39 1.69 20.43
C GLU A 6 21.24 0.71 20.58
N THR A 7 20.25 0.87 19.74
CA THR A 7 19.10 -0.04 19.64
C THR A 7 19.42 -1.14 18.63
N VAL A 8 19.01 -2.36 18.92
CA VAL A 8 19.11 -3.52 18.03
C VAL A 8 17.71 -4.04 17.78
N ILE A 9 17.28 -4.05 16.52
CA ILE A 9 15.89 -4.36 16.14
C ILE A 9 15.85 -5.42 15.06
N GLY A 10 15.04 -6.45 15.28
CA GLY A 10 14.59 -7.42 14.31
C GLY A 10 13.06 -7.42 14.21
N LEU A 11 12.53 -7.87 13.10
CA LEU A 11 11.09 -7.92 12.84
C LEU A 11 10.64 -9.32 12.47
N GLU A 12 9.43 -9.66 12.90
CA GLU A 12 8.63 -10.75 12.38
C GLU A 12 7.44 -10.12 11.62
N VAL A 13 7.39 -10.31 10.30
CA VAL A 13 6.37 -9.69 9.45
C VAL A 13 5.48 -10.77 8.86
N HIS A 14 4.22 -10.79 9.28
CA HIS A 14 3.20 -11.69 8.76
C HIS A 14 2.45 -11.04 7.61
N VAL A 15 2.26 -11.76 6.53
CA VAL A 15 1.57 -11.27 5.33
C VAL A 15 0.55 -12.29 4.86
N GLU A 16 -0.73 -11.92 4.84
CA GLU A 16 -1.79 -12.72 4.23
C GLU A 16 -1.63 -12.72 2.71
N LEU A 17 -1.63 -13.90 2.11
CA LEU A 17 -1.45 -14.06 0.67
C LEU A 17 -2.77 -13.93 -0.09
N ALA A 18 -2.76 -13.19 -1.20
CA ALA A 18 -3.92 -12.90 -2.04
C ALA A 18 -4.37 -14.12 -2.89
N THR A 19 -4.57 -15.26 -2.25
CA THR A 19 -5.16 -16.44 -2.87
C THR A 19 -6.68 -16.38 -2.81
N ARG A 20 -7.37 -17.07 -3.71
CA ARG A 20 -8.83 -17.16 -3.70
C ARG A 20 -9.35 -18.15 -2.67
N THR A 21 -8.52 -19.10 -2.28
CA THR A 21 -8.85 -20.16 -1.31
C THR A 21 -7.78 -20.26 -0.24
N LYS A 22 -8.17 -20.79 0.89
CA LYS A 22 -7.31 -21.02 2.05
C LYS A 22 -6.12 -21.94 1.73
N ILE A 23 -5.14 -22.00 2.65
CA ILE A 23 -3.89 -22.74 2.43
C ILE A 23 -4.11 -24.25 2.30
N PHE A 24 -5.04 -24.82 3.05
CA PHE A 24 -5.25 -26.28 3.13
C PHE A 24 -6.65 -26.74 2.74
N CYS A 25 -7.53 -25.83 2.29
CA CYS A 25 -8.88 -26.17 1.85
C CYS A 25 -9.41 -25.21 0.78
N GLY A 26 -10.62 -25.50 0.25
CA GLY A 26 -11.26 -24.71 -0.80
C GLY A 26 -12.10 -23.52 -0.32
N CYS A 27 -12.12 -23.20 0.99
CA CYS A 27 -12.91 -22.07 1.50
C CYS A 27 -12.34 -20.72 1.03
N SER A 28 -13.25 -19.75 0.88
CA SER A 28 -12.88 -18.39 0.46
C SER A 28 -11.98 -17.70 1.49
N THR A 29 -11.04 -16.88 0.98
CA THR A 29 -10.21 -15.97 1.76
C THR A 29 -10.75 -14.54 1.75
N ALA A 30 -11.92 -14.28 1.13
CA ALA A 30 -12.48 -12.94 1.01
C ALA A 30 -12.74 -12.32 2.40
N PHE A 31 -12.27 -11.07 2.56
CA PHE A 31 -12.50 -10.29 3.79
C PHE A 31 -13.95 -9.81 3.90
N GLY A 32 -14.46 -9.65 5.13
CA GLY A 32 -15.76 -9.02 5.40
C GLY A 32 -16.98 -9.93 5.24
N GLY A 33 -16.81 -11.25 5.07
CA GLY A 33 -17.92 -12.21 5.11
C GLY A 33 -18.60 -12.29 6.47
N ALA A 34 -19.88 -12.67 6.53
CA ALA A 34 -20.56 -12.92 7.80
C ALA A 34 -19.81 -14.00 8.61
N PRO A 35 -19.76 -13.89 9.95
CA PRO A 35 -18.97 -14.80 10.79
C PRO A 35 -19.26 -16.28 10.50
N ASN A 36 -18.19 -17.07 10.42
CA ASN A 36 -18.24 -18.53 10.21
C ASN A 36 -18.93 -19.00 8.90
N THR A 37 -18.98 -18.14 7.86
CA THR A 37 -19.55 -18.51 6.54
C THR A 37 -18.48 -19.03 5.56
N HIS A 38 -17.20 -18.73 5.78
CA HIS A 38 -16.07 -19.22 4.98
C HIS A 38 -15.35 -20.37 5.69
N THR A 39 -16.09 -21.40 6.09
CA THR A 39 -15.55 -22.51 6.88
C THR A 39 -15.95 -23.87 6.30
N CYS A 40 -15.13 -24.88 6.59
CA CYS A 40 -15.39 -26.29 6.27
C CYS A 40 -14.75 -27.19 7.33
N PRO A 41 -15.00 -28.52 7.32
CA PRO A 41 -14.39 -29.44 8.29
C PRO A 41 -12.87 -29.34 8.40
N VAL A 42 -12.15 -29.01 7.33
CA VAL A 42 -10.69 -28.88 7.36
C VAL A 42 -10.24 -27.66 8.18
N CYS A 43 -10.68 -26.44 7.80
CA CYS A 43 -10.26 -25.22 8.49
C CYS A 43 -10.90 -25.02 9.88
N THR A 44 -11.86 -25.86 10.26
CA THR A 44 -12.40 -25.93 11.64
C THR A 44 -11.85 -27.10 12.43
N GLY A 45 -10.86 -27.83 11.90
CA GLY A 45 -10.16 -28.88 12.61
C GLY A 45 -11.03 -30.08 13.01
N MET A 46 -12.05 -30.42 12.23
CA MET A 46 -12.92 -31.53 12.56
C MET A 46 -12.21 -32.89 12.40
N PRO A 47 -12.45 -33.86 13.29
CA PRO A 47 -11.84 -35.17 13.21
C PRO A 47 -12.06 -35.85 11.84
N GLY A 48 -10.98 -36.41 11.28
CA GLY A 48 -11.01 -37.14 10.01
C GLY A 48 -10.87 -36.25 8.76
N SER A 49 -10.78 -34.92 8.90
CA SER A 49 -10.46 -34.02 7.80
C SER A 49 -8.93 -33.99 7.58
N LEU A 50 -8.52 -33.88 6.30
CA LEU A 50 -7.11 -33.82 5.92
C LEU A 50 -6.81 -32.53 5.15
N PRO A 51 -5.66 -31.88 5.42
CA PRO A 51 -5.20 -30.70 4.70
C PRO A 51 -4.74 -31.05 3.27
N VAL A 52 -4.96 -30.14 2.32
CA VAL A 52 -4.41 -30.23 0.96
C VAL A 52 -3.79 -28.89 0.58
N LEU A 53 -2.48 -28.87 0.37
CA LEU A 53 -1.72 -27.64 0.12
C LEU A 53 -2.15 -26.93 -1.16
N ASN A 54 -2.46 -25.66 -1.04
CA ASN A 54 -2.74 -24.76 -2.14
C ASN A 54 -1.45 -24.38 -2.87
N LYS A 55 -1.28 -24.86 -4.09
CA LYS A 55 -0.10 -24.58 -4.93
C LYS A 55 0.18 -23.10 -5.14
N LYS A 56 -0.87 -22.25 -5.18
CA LYS A 56 -0.71 -20.80 -5.36
C LYS A 56 -0.02 -20.12 -4.18
N VAL A 57 -0.18 -20.67 -2.97
CA VAL A 57 0.54 -20.20 -1.78
C VAL A 57 2.05 -20.40 -1.97
N VAL A 58 2.46 -21.58 -2.45
CA VAL A 58 3.87 -21.85 -2.75
C VAL A 58 4.40 -20.92 -3.85
N ASP A 59 3.62 -20.69 -4.93
CA ASP A 59 3.99 -19.73 -5.98
C ASP A 59 4.24 -18.31 -5.41
N TYR A 60 3.37 -17.83 -4.52
CA TYR A 60 3.53 -16.51 -3.90
C TYR A 60 4.71 -16.45 -2.93
N ALA A 61 4.89 -17.47 -2.09
CA ALA A 61 6.02 -17.54 -1.17
C ALA A 61 7.36 -17.55 -1.92
N LEU A 62 7.46 -18.32 -3.03
CA LEU A 62 8.63 -18.32 -3.90
C LEU A 62 8.89 -16.94 -4.53
N ARG A 63 7.85 -16.26 -5.00
CA ARG A 63 7.98 -14.90 -5.57
C ARG A 63 8.54 -13.93 -4.54
N VAL A 64 8.00 -13.93 -3.33
CA VAL A 64 8.47 -13.06 -2.25
C VAL A 64 9.90 -13.41 -1.88
N GLY A 65 10.23 -14.69 -1.69
CA GLY A 65 11.59 -15.13 -1.37
C GLY A 65 12.62 -14.72 -2.43
N LEU A 66 12.32 -14.94 -3.71
CA LEU A 66 13.20 -14.54 -4.80
C LEU A 66 13.38 -13.03 -4.91
N ALA A 67 12.30 -12.25 -4.74
CA ALA A 67 12.36 -10.79 -4.73
C ALA A 67 13.14 -10.24 -3.54
N ALA A 68 13.12 -10.95 -2.41
CA ALA A 68 13.89 -10.66 -1.21
C ALA A 68 15.31 -11.28 -1.22
N ASN A 69 15.80 -11.71 -2.38
CA ASN A 69 17.13 -12.29 -2.57
C ASN A 69 17.42 -13.51 -1.69
N CYS A 70 16.41 -14.26 -1.29
CA CYS A 70 16.56 -15.46 -0.48
C CYS A 70 17.04 -16.66 -1.31
N LYS A 71 17.72 -17.58 -0.63
CA LYS A 71 17.96 -18.92 -1.14
C LYS A 71 16.72 -19.77 -0.98
N ILE A 72 16.33 -20.50 -2.02
CA ILE A 72 15.15 -21.37 -1.99
C ILE A 72 15.55 -22.77 -1.52
N ASN A 73 14.80 -23.29 -0.55
CA ASN A 73 14.88 -24.70 -0.16
C ASN A 73 14.08 -25.54 -1.16
N GLN A 74 14.77 -26.31 -2.00
CA GLN A 74 14.12 -27.19 -2.97
C GLN A 74 13.34 -28.34 -2.33
N LEU A 75 13.61 -28.63 -1.07
CA LEU A 75 12.83 -29.53 -0.23
C LEU A 75 12.40 -28.77 1.03
N CYS A 76 11.14 -28.48 1.17
CA CYS A 76 10.58 -27.91 2.38
C CYS A 76 9.42 -28.77 2.90
N LYS A 77 9.09 -28.63 4.17
CA LYS A 77 8.00 -29.38 4.81
C LYS A 77 7.28 -28.53 5.84
N PHE A 78 6.08 -28.98 6.16
CA PHE A 78 5.30 -28.39 7.24
C PHE A 78 5.51 -29.11 8.56
N ASP A 79 5.42 -28.35 9.65
CA ASP A 79 5.50 -28.79 11.01
C ASP A 79 4.25 -28.33 11.77
N ARG A 80 3.88 -29.05 12.84
CA ARG A 80 2.81 -28.66 13.76
C ARG A 80 3.38 -27.90 14.94
N LYS A 81 2.90 -26.65 15.11
CA LYS A 81 3.14 -25.80 16.28
C LYS A 81 1.99 -26.00 17.25
N ASN A 82 2.19 -26.75 18.33
CA ASN A 82 1.10 -27.18 19.20
C ASN A 82 0.82 -26.13 20.29
N TYR A 83 -0.38 -25.61 20.34
CA TYR A 83 -0.88 -24.77 21.42
C TYR A 83 -2.41 -24.74 21.44
N PHE A 84 -2.97 -24.55 22.65
CA PHE A 84 -4.41 -24.50 22.85
C PHE A 84 -4.87 -23.05 22.97
N TYR A 85 -5.69 -22.64 22.03
CA TYR A 85 -6.35 -21.33 22.09
C TYR A 85 -7.67 -21.41 21.30
N PRO A 86 -8.73 -20.66 21.70
CA PRO A 86 -10.05 -20.81 21.06
C PRO A 86 -10.06 -20.52 19.56
N ASP A 87 -9.18 -19.65 19.05
CA ASP A 87 -9.04 -19.32 17.64
C ASP A 87 -8.22 -20.34 16.83
N ASN A 88 -7.62 -21.32 17.51
CA ASN A 88 -6.85 -22.41 16.91
C ASN A 88 -7.62 -23.72 16.99
N PRO A 89 -8.56 -24.01 16.04
CA PRO A 89 -9.57 -25.06 16.23
C PRO A 89 -9.03 -26.48 16.29
N GLN A 90 -7.88 -26.74 15.69
CA GLN A 90 -7.22 -28.05 15.71
C GLN A 90 -6.21 -28.22 16.84
N ASN A 91 -6.04 -27.17 17.69
CA ASN A 91 -5.08 -27.09 18.77
C ASN A 91 -3.59 -27.17 18.34
N TYR A 92 -3.32 -26.99 17.07
CA TYR A 92 -2.01 -26.76 16.49
C TYR A 92 -2.15 -25.84 15.27
N GLN A 93 -1.11 -25.10 14.97
CA GLN A 93 -0.97 -24.33 13.74
C GLN A 93 -0.01 -25.07 12.82
N ILE A 94 -0.39 -25.23 11.55
CA ILE A 94 0.52 -25.76 10.53
C ILE A 94 1.42 -24.62 10.07
N SER A 95 2.73 -24.81 10.22
CA SER A 95 3.77 -23.82 9.93
C SER A 95 5.03 -24.53 9.41
N GLN A 96 6.17 -23.87 9.34
CA GLN A 96 7.46 -24.47 8.93
C GLN A 96 8.53 -23.99 9.91
N LEU A 97 9.13 -24.91 10.67
CA LEU A 97 10.24 -24.59 11.58
C LEU A 97 11.59 -25.06 11.04
N TYR A 98 11.67 -26.34 10.67
CA TYR A 98 12.96 -26.97 10.36
C TYR A 98 13.41 -26.80 8.92
N LEU A 99 12.48 -26.73 7.98
CA LEU A 99 12.74 -26.57 6.56
C LEU A 99 11.79 -25.53 5.95
N PRO A 100 12.02 -24.22 6.24
CA PRO A 100 11.24 -23.14 5.66
C PRO A 100 11.39 -23.11 4.14
N ILE A 101 10.49 -22.41 3.44
CA ILE A 101 10.55 -22.35 1.97
C ILE A 101 11.79 -21.62 1.46
N CYS A 102 12.28 -20.63 2.20
CA CYS A 102 13.52 -19.92 1.83
C CYS A 102 14.20 -19.27 3.04
N HIS A 103 15.48 -18.91 2.87
CA HIS A 103 16.33 -18.37 3.95
C HIS A 103 17.47 -17.49 3.38
N ASP A 104 18.24 -16.86 4.25
CA ASP A 104 19.46 -16.09 3.93
C ASP A 104 19.23 -15.04 2.81
N GLY A 105 18.18 -14.23 2.95
CA GLY A 105 17.87 -13.15 2.02
C GLY A 105 18.29 -11.78 2.53
N TYR A 106 17.90 -10.74 1.79
CA TYR A 106 18.00 -9.35 2.23
C TYR A 106 17.08 -8.42 1.47
N VAL A 107 16.73 -7.31 2.10
CA VAL A 107 16.10 -6.15 1.46
C VAL A 107 17.03 -4.94 1.63
N GLU A 108 17.27 -4.21 0.55
CA GLU A 108 18.07 -2.98 0.56
C GLU A 108 17.14 -1.78 0.82
N ILE A 109 17.45 -1.02 1.85
CA ILE A 109 16.74 0.22 2.21
C ILE A 109 17.62 1.45 1.97
N ASP A 110 16.98 2.59 1.72
CA ASP A 110 17.64 3.88 1.65
C ASP A 110 17.61 4.54 3.04
N THR A 111 18.78 4.98 3.51
CA THR A 111 18.93 5.69 4.79
C THR A 111 19.65 7.02 4.56
N ALA A 112 19.65 7.90 5.54
CA ALA A 112 20.40 9.15 5.48
C ALA A 112 21.93 8.94 5.27
N ALA A 113 22.46 7.78 5.68
CA ALA A 113 23.87 7.39 5.50
C ALA A 113 24.13 6.66 4.17
N GLY A 114 23.12 6.44 3.34
CA GLY A 114 23.18 5.70 2.09
C GLY A 114 22.40 4.39 2.14
N LYS A 115 22.69 3.49 1.21
CA LYS A 115 22.00 2.20 1.11
C LYS A 115 22.47 1.24 2.19
N LYS A 116 21.51 0.56 2.81
CA LYS A 116 21.75 -0.45 3.84
C LYS A 116 20.98 -1.73 3.51
N LYS A 117 21.67 -2.88 3.62
CA LYS A 117 21.04 -4.19 3.52
C LYS A 117 20.55 -4.63 4.89
N ILE A 118 19.26 -5.02 4.95
CA ILE A 118 18.67 -5.68 6.11
C ILE A 118 18.51 -7.15 5.75
N GLY A 119 19.17 -8.02 6.51
CA GLY A 119 19.11 -9.46 6.31
C GLY A 119 17.72 -10.02 6.57
N ILE A 120 17.37 -11.07 5.85
CA ILE A 120 16.23 -11.92 6.12
C ILE A 120 16.76 -13.28 6.53
N HIS A 121 16.44 -13.67 7.75
CA HIS A 121 16.83 -14.97 8.30
C HIS A 121 16.13 -16.08 7.53
N GLU A 122 14.79 -16.01 7.48
CA GLU A 122 13.95 -16.97 6.78
C GLU A 122 12.61 -16.38 6.37
N ILE A 123 11.94 -17.04 5.43
CA ILE A 123 10.52 -16.89 5.14
C ILE A 123 9.90 -18.27 5.18
N HIS A 124 8.81 -18.41 5.92
CA HIS A 124 8.08 -19.66 5.98
C HIS A 124 6.58 -19.47 5.74
N MET A 125 5.94 -20.54 5.29
CA MET A 125 4.50 -20.58 5.04
C MET A 125 3.79 -21.10 6.30
N GLU A 126 2.64 -20.49 6.60
CA GLU A 126 1.79 -20.93 7.70
C GLU A 126 0.31 -20.62 7.46
N GLU A 127 -0.56 -21.11 8.31
CA GLU A 127 -1.98 -20.75 8.33
C GLU A 127 -2.28 -19.69 9.39
N ASP A 128 -3.20 -18.76 9.09
CA ASP A 128 -3.69 -17.83 10.12
C ASP A 128 -4.69 -18.50 11.06
N ALA A 129 -4.77 -17.99 12.29
CA ALA A 129 -5.75 -18.38 13.28
C ALA A 129 -7.11 -17.71 13.04
N GLY A 130 -8.16 -18.17 13.71
CA GLY A 130 -9.45 -17.51 13.75
C GLY A 130 -9.39 -16.13 14.41
N LYS A 131 -10.53 -15.49 14.56
CA LYS A 131 -10.66 -14.21 15.24
C LYS A 131 -11.47 -14.38 16.52
N LEU A 132 -10.95 -13.88 17.64
CA LEU A 132 -11.67 -13.76 18.90
C LEU A 132 -12.31 -12.39 19.01
N ILE A 133 -13.56 -12.36 19.41
CA ILE A 133 -14.33 -11.15 19.71
C ILE A 133 -14.76 -11.28 21.17
N HIS A 134 -14.14 -10.48 22.04
CA HIS A 134 -14.50 -10.43 23.44
C HIS A 134 -15.74 -9.55 23.59
N ASP A 135 -16.78 -10.08 24.22
CA ASP A 135 -17.97 -9.31 24.54
C ASP A 135 -17.67 -8.45 25.78
N GLU A 136 -18.06 -7.16 25.72
CA GLU A 136 -17.85 -6.22 26.83
C GLU A 136 -18.95 -6.34 27.90
N TRP A 137 -20.07 -6.98 27.59
CA TRP A 137 -21.27 -7.07 28.42
C TRP A 137 -21.50 -8.45 29.02
N GLU A 138 -21.06 -9.49 28.31
CA GLU A 138 -21.19 -10.86 28.73
C GLU A 138 -19.81 -11.48 28.95
N ASP A 139 -19.67 -12.32 29.98
CA ASP A 139 -18.42 -13.05 30.27
C ASP A 139 -18.24 -14.20 29.25
N CYS A 140 -18.16 -13.83 27.97
CA CYS A 140 -17.96 -14.76 26.87
C CYS A 140 -17.06 -14.18 25.77
N SER A 141 -16.55 -15.06 24.93
CA SER A 141 -15.82 -14.73 23.71
C SER A 141 -16.45 -15.44 22.54
N LEU A 142 -16.76 -14.69 21.48
CA LEU A 142 -17.21 -15.24 20.21
C LEU A 142 -16.00 -15.59 19.33
N VAL A 143 -16.11 -16.67 18.57
CA VAL A 143 -15.04 -17.14 17.70
C VAL A 143 -15.52 -17.11 16.26
N ASP A 144 -14.80 -16.39 15.40
CA ASP A 144 -15.01 -16.39 13.97
C ASP A 144 -13.85 -17.09 13.26
N TYR A 145 -14.14 -18.24 12.63
CA TYR A 145 -13.17 -19.05 11.90
C TYR A 145 -13.05 -18.68 10.40
N ASN A 146 -13.64 -17.58 9.94
CA ASN A 146 -13.48 -17.15 8.55
C ASN A 146 -12.01 -16.95 8.19
N ARG A 147 -11.20 -16.42 9.12
CA ARG A 147 -9.76 -16.24 8.93
C ARG A 147 -8.93 -17.50 9.15
N SER A 148 -9.41 -18.48 9.94
CA SER A 148 -8.69 -19.72 10.21
C SER A 148 -8.32 -20.44 8.91
N GLY A 149 -7.04 -20.69 8.69
CA GLY A 149 -6.50 -21.31 7.49
C GLY A 149 -6.29 -20.33 6.31
N VAL A 150 -6.44 -19.01 6.50
CA VAL A 150 -5.99 -18.03 5.51
C VAL A 150 -4.47 -18.15 5.34
N PRO A 151 -3.96 -18.19 4.10
CA PRO A 151 -2.53 -18.40 3.89
C PRO A 151 -1.72 -17.21 4.37
N LEU A 152 -0.70 -17.48 5.19
CA LEU A 152 0.30 -16.52 5.63
C LEU A 152 1.69 -16.91 5.14
N ILE A 153 2.53 -15.91 4.97
CA ILE A 153 3.98 -16.05 5.09
C ILE A 153 4.45 -15.19 6.26
N GLU A 154 5.37 -15.74 7.04
CA GLU A 154 6.11 -14.99 8.04
C GLU A 154 7.52 -14.71 7.51
N ILE A 155 7.93 -13.45 7.55
CA ILE A 155 9.23 -12.97 7.10
C ILE A 155 10.00 -12.54 8.36
N VAL A 156 11.04 -13.28 8.70
CA VAL A 156 11.88 -13.02 9.87
C VAL A 156 13.14 -12.29 9.45
N SER A 157 13.33 -11.06 9.92
CA SER A 157 14.54 -10.31 9.62
C SER A 157 15.69 -10.66 10.57
N GLU A 158 16.93 -10.43 10.11
CA GLU A 158 18.08 -10.34 11.02
C GLU A 158 17.96 -9.06 11.87
N PRO A 159 18.62 -9.00 13.07
CA PRO A 159 18.56 -7.84 13.96
C PRO A 159 19.50 -6.72 13.50
N ASP A 160 19.37 -6.31 12.25
CA ASP A 160 20.26 -5.36 11.59
C ASP A 160 19.83 -3.91 11.74
N MET A 161 18.55 -3.66 12.06
CA MET A 161 17.99 -2.31 12.17
C MET A 161 18.40 -1.65 13.49
N ARG A 162 18.59 -0.32 13.44
CA ARG A 162 19.11 0.47 14.57
C ARG A 162 18.21 1.65 14.96
N SER A 163 17.21 1.96 14.15
CA SER A 163 16.31 3.09 14.42
C SER A 163 14.89 2.82 13.90
N ALA A 164 13.95 3.64 14.36
CA ALA A 164 12.56 3.61 13.88
C ALA A 164 12.46 3.93 12.38
N GLU A 165 13.29 4.84 11.88
CA GLU A 165 13.33 5.20 10.45
C GLU A 165 13.77 4.01 9.58
N GLU A 166 14.78 3.26 10.01
CA GLU A 166 15.22 2.06 9.31
C GLU A 166 14.13 0.98 9.26
N VAL A 167 13.38 0.80 10.37
CA VAL A 167 12.24 -0.12 10.46
C VAL A 167 11.13 0.29 9.50
N ILE A 168 10.76 1.58 9.49
CA ILE A 168 9.73 2.09 8.60
C ILE A 168 10.17 1.93 7.13
N ALA A 169 11.41 2.30 6.79
CA ALA A 169 11.94 2.15 5.44
C ALA A 169 11.95 0.68 4.98
N TYR A 170 12.29 -0.25 5.86
CA TYR A 170 12.23 -1.69 5.59
C TYR A 170 10.81 -2.17 5.33
N LEU A 171 9.86 -1.81 6.18
CA LEU A 171 8.46 -2.21 6.06
C LEU A 171 7.80 -1.62 4.80
N GLU A 172 8.07 -0.36 4.48
CA GLU A 172 7.58 0.29 3.25
C GLU A 172 8.14 -0.39 2.00
N LYS A 173 9.44 -0.70 2.00
CA LYS A 173 10.09 -1.41 0.88
C LYS A 173 9.53 -2.82 0.70
N LEU A 174 9.35 -3.55 1.80
CA LEU A 174 8.79 -4.89 1.80
C LEU A 174 7.33 -4.87 1.31
N ARG A 175 6.51 -3.97 1.84
CA ARG A 175 5.12 -3.73 1.42
C ARG A 175 5.04 -3.49 -0.08
N MET A 176 5.81 -2.54 -0.59
CA MET A 176 5.83 -2.19 -2.01
C MET A 176 6.22 -3.38 -2.88
N MET A 177 7.27 -4.10 -2.50
CA MET A 177 7.73 -5.30 -3.21
C MET A 177 6.62 -6.35 -3.30
N ILE A 178 5.95 -6.66 -2.19
CA ILE A 178 4.88 -7.67 -2.12
C ILE A 178 3.65 -7.23 -2.92
N GLN A 179 3.29 -5.95 -2.88
CA GLN A 179 2.20 -5.40 -3.70
C GLN A 179 2.52 -5.46 -5.20
N TYR A 180 3.75 -5.16 -5.60
CA TYR A 180 4.17 -5.29 -7.01
C TYR A 180 4.12 -6.74 -7.50
N LEU A 181 4.45 -7.71 -6.66
CA LEU A 181 4.29 -9.13 -6.95
C LEU A 181 2.81 -9.56 -7.08
N GLY A 182 1.89 -8.77 -6.54
CA GLY A 182 0.48 -9.12 -6.42
C GLY A 182 0.25 -10.28 -5.44
N ALA A 183 1.17 -10.46 -4.49
CA ALA A 183 1.10 -11.54 -3.50
C ALA A 183 0.23 -11.20 -2.30
N SER A 184 0.07 -9.90 -1.99
CA SER A 184 -0.83 -9.38 -0.95
C SER A 184 -1.17 -7.92 -1.24
N ASP A 185 -2.25 -7.41 -0.64
CA ASP A 185 -2.57 -5.99 -0.59
C ASP A 185 -1.85 -5.25 0.54
N CYS A 186 -1.31 -5.99 1.51
CA CYS A 186 -0.49 -5.48 2.62
C CYS A 186 -1.16 -4.34 3.41
N LYS A 187 -2.44 -4.46 3.73
CA LYS A 187 -3.19 -3.48 4.51
C LYS A 187 -3.03 -3.75 6.01
N LEU A 188 -2.32 -2.87 6.72
CA LEU A 188 -2.15 -3.00 8.18
C LEU A 188 -3.48 -2.88 8.92
N GLN A 189 -4.40 -2.03 8.45
CA GLN A 189 -5.69 -1.78 9.11
C GLN A 189 -6.64 -2.99 9.02
N GLU A 190 -6.59 -3.75 7.93
CA GLU A 190 -7.36 -4.98 7.73
C GLU A 190 -6.63 -6.21 8.29
N GLY A 191 -5.35 -6.05 8.69
CA GLY A 191 -4.52 -7.10 9.26
C GLY A 191 -3.87 -8.03 8.23
N SER A 192 -3.96 -7.72 6.93
CA SER A 192 -3.28 -8.50 5.89
C SER A 192 -1.75 -8.30 5.87
N MET A 193 -1.24 -7.30 6.60
CA MET A 193 0.17 -7.17 6.98
C MET A 193 0.25 -6.82 8.46
N ARG A 194 1.07 -7.53 9.22
CA ARG A 194 1.31 -7.30 10.65
C ARG A 194 2.81 -7.36 10.89
N ALA A 195 3.30 -6.57 11.84
CA ALA A 195 4.71 -6.59 12.21
C ALA A 195 4.85 -6.63 13.74
N ASP A 196 5.58 -7.61 14.22
CA ASP A 196 6.03 -7.70 15.60
C ASP A 196 7.48 -7.20 15.68
N VAL A 197 7.76 -6.31 16.64
CA VAL A 197 9.06 -5.67 16.78
C VAL A 197 9.81 -6.31 17.94
N ASN A 198 10.94 -6.94 17.63
CA ASN A 198 11.89 -7.45 18.59
C ASN A 198 12.99 -6.40 18.84
N LEU A 199 13.04 -5.85 20.05
CA LEU A 199 13.94 -4.72 20.36
C LEU A 199 14.78 -5.03 21.61
N SER A 200 16.06 -4.70 21.53
CA SER A 200 16.96 -4.63 22.69
C SER A 200 17.86 -3.40 22.61
N VAL A 201 18.40 -2.99 23.75
CA VAL A 201 19.34 -1.87 23.88
C VAL A 201 20.66 -2.40 24.44
N ARG A 202 21.77 -1.93 23.87
CA ARG A 202 23.15 -2.20 24.36
C ARG A 202 24.00 -0.95 24.36
N GLU A 203 25.08 -0.94 25.12
CA GLU A 203 26.09 0.12 25.05
C GLU A 203 26.78 0.09 23.68
N VAL A 204 27.03 1.25 23.11
CA VAL A 204 27.75 1.37 21.82
C VAL A 204 29.11 0.70 21.91
N GLY A 205 29.41 -0.17 20.95
CA GLY A 205 30.66 -0.96 20.91
C GLY A 205 30.61 -2.28 21.68
N SER A 206 29.47 -2.62 22.33
CA SER A 206 29.28 -3.94 22.94
C SER A 206 28.98 -4.99 21.85
N GLU A 207 29.67 -6.13 21.89
CA GLU A 207 29.36 -7.28 21.02
C GLU A 207 28.12 -8.08 21.51
N LYS A 208 27.81 -7.98 22.82
CA LYS A 208 26.67 -8.70 23.40
C LYS A 208 25.37 -7.94 23.18
N PHE A 209 24.36 -8.63 22.71
CA PHE A 209 23.00 -8.09 22.65
C PHE A 209 22.45 -7.85 24.05
N GLY A 210 21.60 -6.83 24.18
CA GLY A 210 20.78 -6.62 25.37
C GLY A 210 19.64 -7.64 25.47
N THR A 211 18.85 -7.55 26.54
CA THR A 211 17.67 -8.37 26.70
C THR A 211 16.56 -7.92 25.76
N ARG A 212 16.07 -8.84 24.94
CA ARG A 212 15.04 -8.59 23.94
C ARG A 212 13.65 -8.50 24.55
N THR A 213 12.87 -7.51 24.12
CA THR A 213 11.42 -7.47 24.31
C THR A 213 10.72 -7.54 22.96
N GLU A 214 9.58 -8.19 22.92
CA GLU A 214 8.72 -8.30 21.74
C GLU A 214 7.55 -7.32 21.88
N MET A 215 7.37 -6.43 20.88
CA MET A 215 6.31 -5.43 20.86
C MET A 215 5.21 -5.86 19.90
N LYS A 216 3.97 -5.95 20.40
CA LYS A 216 2.78 -6.34 19.61
C LYS A 216 1.72 -5.23 19.58
N ASN A 217 0.67 -5.44 18.76
CA ASN A 217 -0.45 -4.53 18.59
C ASN A 217 -0.07 -3.21 17.90
N LEU A 218 0.71 -3.30 16.84
CA LEU A 218 1.25 -2.18 16.08
C LEU A 218 0.48 -2.02 14.76
N ASN A 219 -0.52 -1.16 14.74
CA ASN A 219 -1.53 -1.09 13.66
C ASN A 219 -1.21 -0.03 12.58
N SER A 220 -0.09 0.67 12.69
CA SER A 220 0.37 1.63 11.68
C SER A 220 1.88 1.86 11.77
N PHE A 221 2.50 2.30 10.68
CA PHE A 221 3.94 2.65 10.68
C PHE A 221 4.26 3.75 11.70
N LYS A 222 3.33 4.70 11.91
CA LYS A 222 3.49 5.72 12.95
C LYS A 222 3.47 5.13 14.36
N ALA A 223 2.58 4.19 14.62
CA ALA A 223 2.52 3.48 15.91
C ALA A 223 3.80 2.65 16.15
N ILE A 224 4.31 1.98 15.10
CA ILE A 224 5.58 1.24 15.16
C ILE A 224 6.72 2.18 15.56
N GLY A 225 6.85 3.34 14.91
CA GLY A 225 7.88 4.32 15.23
C GLY A 225 7.81 4.80 16.69
N ARG A 226 6.61 5.17 17.17
CA ARG A 226 6.42 5.59 18.58
C ARG A 226 6.73 4.46 19.56
N ALA A 227 6.30 3.25 19.27
CA ALA A 227 6.55 2.09 20.12
C ALA A 227 8.05 1.79 20.26
N ILE A 228 8.81 1.88 19.16
CA ILE A 228 10.26 1.70 19.18
C ILE A 228 10.93 2.75 20.07
N GLU A 229 10.60 4.02 19.89
CA GLU A 229 11.20 5.10 20.70
C GLU A 229 10.80 5.00 22.18
N GLY A 230 9.53 4.69 22.47
CA GLY A 230 9.05 4.49 23.84
C GLY A 230 9.72 3.31 24.54
N GLU A 231 9.84 2.17 23.85
CA GLU A 231 10.49 1.00 24.42
C GLU A 231 12.00 1.19 24.58
N ARG A 232 12.64 1.84 23.61
CA ARG A 232 14.05 2.22 23.70
C ARG A 232 14.32 3.08 24.95
N ALA A 233 13.51 4.12 25.15
CA ALA A 233 13.64 5.01 26.31
C ALA A 233 13.45 4.25 27.63
N ARG A 234 12.42 3.39 27.72
CA ARG A 234 12.15 2.55 28.89
C ARG A 234 13.33 1.62 29.23
N GLN A 235 13.91 0.95 28.23
CA GLN A 235 15.03 0.02 28.48
C GLN A 235 16.28 0.76 28.93
N ILE A 236 16.58 1.96 28.35
CA ILE A 236 17.71 2.79 28.76
C ILE A 236 17.54 3.23 30.22
N GLU A 237 16.33 3.72 30.59
CA GLU A 237 16.03 4.14 31.97
C GLU A 237 16.28 2.99 32.96
N LEU A 238 15.77 1.79 32.67
CA LEU A 238 16.01 0.62 33.53
C LEU A 238 17.51 0.29 33.68
N ILE A 239 18.26 0.35 32.59
CA ILE A 239 19.70 0.06 32.60
C ILE A 239 20.45 1.11 33.42
N GLU A 240 20.12 2.40 33.24
CA GLU A 240 20.76 3.50 34.00
C GLU A 240 20.41 3.47 35.48
N GLU A 241 19.23 2.99 35.86
CA GLU A 241 18.83 2.76 37.24
C GLU A 241 19.45 1.48 37.84
N GLY A 242 20.23 0.71 37.05
CA GLY A 242 20.82 -0.56 37.50
C GLY A 242 19.83 -1.72 37.59
N LYS A 243 18.65 -1.58 36.99
CA LYS A 243 17.62 -2.61 36.92
C LYS A 243 17.83 -3.49 35.68
N ALA A 244 17.40 -4.75 35.76
CA ALA A 244 17.46 -5.66 34.62
C ALA A 244 16.23 -5.45 33.70
N VAL A 245 16.46 -5.45 32.39
CA VAL A 245 15.38 -5.62 31.42
C VAL A 245 14.93 -7.06 31.43
N VAL A 246 13.61 -7.29 31.54
CA VAL A 246 13.01 -8.63 31.52
C VAL A 246 12.64 -9.01 30.08
N GLN A 247 12.94 -10.24 29.68
CA GLN A 247 12.50 -10.76 28.38
C GLN A 247 11.00 -11.07 28.42
N GLU A 248 10.21 -10.26 27.74
CA GLU A 248 8.74 -10.34 27.79
C GLU A 248 8.11 -9.86 26.47
N THR A 249 6.86 -10.31 26.24
CA THR A 249 6.01 -9.74 25.20
C THR A 249 5.24 -8.56 25.79
N ARG A 250 5.27 -7.43 25.08
CA ARG A 250 4.62 -6.18 25.50
C ARG A 250 3.60 -5.74 24.47
N ARG A 251 2.48 -5.20 24.93
CA ARG A 251 1.46 -4.59 24.09
C ARG A 251 1.62 -3.08 24.10
N TRP A 252 1.66 -2.49 22.92
CA TRP A 252 1.66 -1.04 22.75
C TRP A 252 0.23 -0.48 22.84
N ASP A 253 0.05 0.59 23.63
CA ASP A 253 -1.16 1.41 23.67
C ASP A 253 -0.85 2.77 23.05
N ASP A 254 -1.31 2.96 21.82
CA ASP A 254 -0.97 4.14 21.02
C ASP A 254 -1.59 5.44 21.56
N ASN A 255 -2.72 5.34 22.30
CA ASN A 255 -3.36 6.48 22.93
C ASN A 255 -2.64 6.94 24.19
N LYS A 256 -2.03 6.01 24.92
CA LYS A 256 -1.28 6.29 26.14
C LYS A 256 0.21 6.49 25.90
N GLU A 257 0.67 6.21 24.66
CA GLU A 257 2.09 6.19 24.29
C GLU A 257 2.95 5.37 25.27
N TYR A 258 2.42 4.21 25.67
CA TYR A 258 3.02 3.35 26.67
C TYR A 258 2.84 1.88 26.33
N SER A 259 3.84 1.04 26.71
CA SER A 259 3.75 -0.39 26.59
C SER A 259 3.58 -1.07 27.95
N TYR A 260 2.79 -2.14 28.02
CA TYR A 260 2.64 -2.96 29.22
C TYR A 260 2.89 -4.44 28.93
N ALA A 261 3.46 -5.14 29.92
CA ALA A 261 3.76 -6.55 29.82
C ALA A 261 2.48 -7.36 29.65
N MET A 262 2.48 -8.29 28.70
CA MET A 262 1.39 -9.25 28.48
C MET A 262 1.71 -10.59 29.17
N ARG A 263 2.93 -11.10 28.97
CA ARG A 263 3.43 -12.35 29.53
C ARG A 263 4.95 -12.30 29.64
N SER A 264 5.50 -13.03 30.62
CA SER A 264 6.95 -13.19 30.78
C SER A 264 7.46 -14.47 30.09
N LYS A 265 8.78 -14.60 30.04
CA LYS A 265 9.44 -15.80 29.51
C LYS A 265 9.09 -17.08 30.32
N GLU A 266 8.74 -16.95 31.60
CA GLU A 266 8.32 -18.06 32.44
C GLU A 266 7.01 -18.70 31.96
N ASP A 267 6.18 -17.92 31.23
CA ASP A 267 4.95 -18.38 30.59
C ASP A 267 5.17 -18.92 29.18
N ALA A 268 6.43 -18.95 28.68
CA ALA A 268 6.73 -19.42 27.33
C ALA A 268 6.40 -20.90 27.20
N LYS A 269 5.44 -21.22 26.37
CA LYS A 269 5.03 -22.59 26.06
C LYS A 269 6.06 -23.25 25.17
N ASP A 270 6.43 -24.51 25.53
CA ASP A 270 7.08 -25.41 24.59
C ASP A 270 6.03 -25.86 23.56
N TYR A 271 6.17 -25.39 22.31
CA TYR A 271 5.24 -25.74 21.24
C TYR A 271 5.38 -27.18 20.74
N ARG A 272 6.37 -27.94 21.18
CA ARG A 272 6.57 -29.35 20.83
C ARG A 272 6.40 -29.61 19.34
N TYR A 273 7.17 -28.86 18.51
CA TYR A 273 7.14 -29.00 17.07
C TYR A 273 7.47 -30.41 16.63
N PHE A 274 6.72 -30.89 15.64
CA PHE A 274 7.04 -32.13 14.91
C PHE A 274 6.50 -32.00 13.47
N PRO A 275 7.08 -32.76 12.49
CA PRO A 275 6.60 -32.74 11.11
C PRO A 275 5.12 -33.11 11.02
N ASP A 276 4.35 -32.35 10.22
CA ASP A 276 2.95 -32.68 10.00
C ASP A 276 2.84 -33.99 9.20
N PRO A 277 2.18 -35.04 9.74
CA PRO A 277 2.11 -36.35 9.10
C PRO A 277 1.13 -36.37 7.90
N ASP A 278 0.22 -35.39 7.79
CA ASP A 278 -0.81 -35.34 6.77
C ASP A 278 -0.37 -34.58 5.53
N LEU A 279 0.75 -33.85 5.60
CA LEU A 279 1.30 -33.08 4.49
C LEU A 279 2.63 -33.68 4.00
N PRO A 280 2.71 -34.13 2.74
CA PRO A 280 3.97 -34.59 2.19
C PRO A 280 4.96 -33.43 2.05
N PRO A 281 6.28 -33.70 2.07
CA PRO A 281 7.28 -32.70 1.75
C PRO A 281 7.04 -32.08 0.38
N VAL A 282 7.30 -30.77 0.27
CA VAL A 282 7.14 -30.02 -0.96
C VAL A 282 8.46 -29.99 -1.71
N HIS A 283 8.45 -30.51 -2.94
CA HIS A 283 9.60 -30.48 -3.84
C HIS A 283 9.46 -29.33 -4.82
N ILE A 284 10.44 -28.43 -4.81
CA ILE A 284 10.49 -27.25 -5.68
C ILE A 284 11.58 -27.50 -6.73
N SER A 285 11.17 -27.74 -7.98
CA SER A 285 12.12 -28.00 -9.07
C SER A 285 12.72 -26.70 -9.61
N ASP A 286 13.86 -26.81 -10.30
CA ASP A 286 14.49 -25.68 -10.98
C ASP A 286 13.57 -25.09 -12.05
N GLU A 287 12.79 -25.93 -12.77
CA GLU A 287 11.83 -25.45 -13.77
C GLU A 287 10.70 -24.63 -13.11
N TRP A 288 10.33 -24.95 -11.88
CA TRP A 288 9.35 -24.17 -11.13
C TRP A 288 9.92 -22.79 -10.76
N ILE A 289 11.14 -22.76 -10.24
CA ILE A 289 11.86 -21.52 -9.92
C ILE A 289 12.03 -20.67 -11.18
N ASP A 290 12.51 -21.25 -12.30
CA ASP A 290 12.70 -20.56 -13.57
C ASP A 290 11.41 -19.94 -14.11
N ARG A 291 10.29 -20.67 -14.00
CA ARG A 291 8.97 -20.15 -14.38
C ARG A 291 8.58 -18.94 -13.53
N ILE A 292 8.83 -18.98 -12.23
CA ILE A 292 8.57 -17.86 -11.33
C ILE A 292 9.43 -16.67 -11.71
N VAL A 293 10.75 -16.85 -11.88
CA VAL A 293 11.70 -15.80 -12.27
C VAL A 293 11.28 -15.11 -13.57
N LYS A 294 10.93 -15.88 -14.60
CA LYS A 294 10.47 -15.35 -15.91
C LYS A 294 9.16 -14.56 -15.82
N SER A 295 8.36 -14.77 -14.77
CA SER A 295 7.09 -14.09 -14.55
C SER A 295 7.15 -12.98 -13.50
N MET A 296 8.35 -12.62 -13.02
CA MET A 296 8.53 -11.50 -12.11
C MET A 296 8.19 -10.19 -12.80
N PRO A 297 7.46 -9.30 -12.14
CA PRO A 297 7.21 -7.96 -12.68
C PRO A 297 8.47 -7.10 -12.60
N GLU A 298 8.49 -6.02 -13.36
CA GLU A 298 9.40 -4.90 -13.12
C GLU A 298 9.02 -4.23 -11.79
N PHE A 299 9.99 -4.03 -10.91
CA PHE A 299 9.75 -3.41 -9.61
C PHE A 299 9.84 -1.89 -9.67
N GLN A 300 9.48 -1.25 -8.56
CA GLN A 300 9.38 0.20 -8.47
C GLN A 300 10.67 0.95 -8.85
N PRO A 301 11.89 0.56 -8.43
CA PRO A 301 13.11 1.28 -8.79
C PRO A 301 13.39 1.28 -10.30
N GLU A 302 13.23 0.12 -10.94
CA GLU A 302 13.42 -0.04 -12.38
C GLU A 302 12.37 0.75 -13.16
N LYS A 303 11.10 0.67 -12.74
CA LYS A 303 10.02 1.47 -13.34
C LYS A 303 10.26 2.96 -13.19
N GLN A 304 10.71 3.42 -12.03
CA GLN A 304 11.00 4.83 -11.79
C GLN A 304 12.11 5.33 -12.72
N ALA A 305 13.20 4.56 -12.85
CA ALA A 305 14.29 4.90 -13.77
C ALA A 305 13.79 4.94 -15.22
N ARG A 306 12.99 3.95 -15.63
CA ARG A 306 12.39 3.89 -16.96
C ARG A 306 11.44 5.07 -17.23
N TYR A 307 10.65 5.51 -16.25
CA TYR A 307 9.75 6.66 -16.44
C TYR A 307 10.51 7.97 -16.66
N VAL A 308 11.64 8.14 -15.99
CA VAL A 308 12.53 9.28 -16.23
C VAL A 308 13.14 9.21 -17.63
N GLU A 309 13.68 8.05 -18.02
CA GLU A 309 14.39 7.88 -19.29
C GLU A 309 13.42 7.87 -20.50
N GLN A 310 12.38 7.04 -20.44
CA GLN A 310 11.48 6.78 -21.56
C GLN A 310 10.43 7.88 -21.75
N TYR A 311 9.85 8.39 -20.65
CA TYR A 311 8.75 9.36 -20.69
C TYR A 311 9.19 10.80 -20.39
N GLY A 312 10.46 11.01 -20.02
CA GLY A 312 11.01 12.31 -19.69
C GLY A 312 10.33 12.98 -18.49
N LEU A 313 9.90 12.17 -17.51
CA LEU A 313 9.32 12.67 -16.27
C LEU A 313 10.40 13.10 -15.28
N PRO A 314 10.14 14.12 -14.44
CA PRO A 314 11.00 14.41 -13.30
C PRO A 314 11.10 13.19 -12.35
N GLN A 315 12.25 13.04 -11.69
CA GLN A 315 12.49 11.95 -10.73
C GLN A 315 11.42 11.88 -9.63
N TYR A 316 10.99 13.03 -9.14
CA TYR A 316 9.93 13.14 -8.13
C TYR A 316 8.59 12.60 -8.63
N ASP A 317 8.17 13.02 -9.83
CA ASP A 317 6.90 12.60 -10.44
C ASP A 317 6.91 11.09 -10.70
N ALA A 318 8.01 10.59 -11.27
CA ALA A 318 8.21 9.16 -11.48
C ALA A 318 8.13 8.37 -10.16
N GLY A 319 8.69 8.90 -9.07
CA GLY A 319 8.60 8.30 -7.74
C GLY A 319 7.16 8.18 -7.21
N ILE A 320 6.36 9.24 -7.35
CA ILE A 320 4.95 9.24 -6.94
C ILE A 320 4.15 8.22 -7.76
N LEU A 321 4.27 8.26 -9.09
CA LEU A 321 3.50 7.37 -9.98
C LEU A 321 3.86 5.89 -9.79
N THR A 322 5.11 5.59 -9.46
CA THR A 322 5.56 4.22 -9.19
C THR A 322 5.42 3.80 -7.73
N GLY A 323 5.02 4.70 -6.84
CA GLY A 323 4.77 4.41 -5.42
C GLY A 323 3.56 3.49 -5.16
N SER A 324 2.72 3.24 -6.17
CA SER A 324 1.64 2.26 -6.17
C SER A 324 1.63 1.49 -7.50
N LYS A 325 1.48 0.18 -7.41
CA LYS A 325 1.33 -0.67 -8.61
C LYS A 325 0.12 -0.28 -9.44
N LYS A 326 -1.00 0.00 -8.78
CA LYS A 326 -2.25 0.37 -9.44
C LYS A 326 -2.10 1.69 -10.19
N LEU A 327 -1.47 2.68 -9.55
CA LEU A 327 -1.23 3.98 -10.15
C LEU A 327 -0.25 3.89 -11.33
N SER A 328 0.81 3.09 -11.20
CA SER A 328 1.79 2.87 -12.28
C SER A 328 1.16 2.17 -13.49
N ASN A 329 0.33 1.15 -13.26
CA ASN A 329 -0.38 0.47 -14.34
C ASN A 329 -1.34 1.44 -15.06
N LEU A 330 -2.12 2.21 -14.30
CA LEU A 330 -3.03 3.20 -14.84
C LEU A 330 -2.28 4.26 -15.69
N PHE A 331 -1.11 4.71 -15.23
CA PHE A 331 -0.25 5.61 -15.99
C PHE A 331 0.22 4.99 -17.30
N GLU A 332 0.74 3.77 -17.28
CA GLU A 332 1.25 3.07 -18.46
C GLU A 332 0.14 2.80 -19.49
N GLU A 333 -0.98 2.24 -19.04
CA GLU A 333 -2.11 1.89 -19.90
C GLU A 333 -2.74 3.15 -20.52
N THR A 334 -2.97 4.22 -19.74
CA THR A 334 -3.49 5.50 -20.26
C THR A 334 -2.51 6.13 -21.24
N THR A 335 -1.21 6.11 -20.91
CA THR A 335 -0.17 6.66 -21.79
C THR A 335 -0.08 5.90 -23.12
N ALA A 336 -0.21 4.57 -23.08
CA ALA A 336 -0.23 3.75 -24.29
C ALA A 336 -1.41 4.08 -25.21
N LEU A 337 -2.56 4.47 -24.65
CA LEU A 337 -3.76 4.84 -25.40
C LEU A 337 -3.65 6.23 -26.04
N CYS A 338 -3.24 7.27 -25.28
CA CYS A 338 -3.26 8.67 -25.76
C CYS A 338 -1.89 9.21 -26.21
N GLY A 339 -0.78 8.53 -25.94
CA GLY A 339 0.57 8.96 -26.33
C GLY A 339 1.09 10.22 -25.61
N LYS A 340 0.50 10.61 -24.46
CA LYS A 340 0.76 11.91 -23.79
C LYS A 340 1.20 11.74 -22.33
N PRO A 341 2.40 11.17 -22.07
CA PRO A 341 2.82 10.77 -20.69
C PRO A 341 2.78 11.94 -19.69
N LYS A 342 3.22 13.14 -20.07
CA LYS A 342 3.21 14.30 -19.16
C LYS A 342 1.79 14.75 -18.78
N LYS A 343 0.84 14.64 -19.69
CA LYS A 343 -0.57 14.97 -19.40
C LYS A 343 -1.19 13.94 -18.47
N VAL A 344 -0.95 12.66 -18.75
CA VAL A 344 -1.40 11.55 -17.90
C VAL A 344 -0.82 11.71 -16.49
N ALA A 345 0.49 11.97 -16.37
CA ALA A 345 1.14 12.23 -15.08
C ALA A 345 0.45 13.38 -14.32
N ASN A 346 0.19 14.51 -14.99
CA ASN A 346 -0.48 15.65 -14.36
C ASN A 346 -1.89 15.31 -13.85
N TRP A 347 -2.68 14.55 -14.60
CA TRP A 347 -4.02 14.13 -14.18
C TRP A 347 -3.95 13.17 -12.98
N LEU A 348 -3.05 12.23 -13.01
CA LEU A 348 -2.89 11.26 -11.91
C LEU A 348 -2.35 11.92 -10.64
N MET A 349 -1.33 12.75 -10.75
CA MET A 349 -0.71 13.41 -9.59
C MET A 349 -1.55 14.58 -9.05
N GLY A 350 -2.29 15.26 -9.93
CA GLY A 350 -3.15 16.38 -9.57
C GLY A 350 -4.53 15.90 -9.10
N GLU A 351 -5.42 15.66 -10.03
CA GLU A 351 -6.84 15.41 -9.72
C GLU A 351 -7.07 14.03 -9.08
N THR A 352 -6.39 12.97 -9.55
CA THR A 352 -6.60 11.63 -8.98
C THR A 352 -6.17 11.57 -7.51
N LEU A 353 -4.95 12.05 -7.18
CA LEU A 353 -4.48 12.05 -5.79
C LEU A 353 -5.28 13.01 -4.91
N ARG A 354 -5.79 14.13 -5.46
CA ARG A 354 -6.70 15.03 -4.75
C ARG A 354 -7.97 14.29 -4.33
N LEU A 355 -8.64 13.64 -5.29
CA LEU A 355 -9.90 12.93 -5.03
C LEU A 355 -9.71 11.74 -4.10
N LEU A 356 -8.62 10.97 -4.22
CA LEU A 356 -8.27 9.91 -3.26
C LEU A 356 -8.17 10.46 -1.85
N LYS A 357 -7.43 11.57 -1.66
CA LYS A 357 -7.27 12.21 -0.35
C LYS A 357 -8.59 12.72 0.22
N GLU A 358 -9.42 13.36 -0.58
CA GLU A 358 -10.74 13.88 -0.18
C GLU A 358 -11.70 12.76 0.24
N ASN A 359 -11.61 11.61 -0.41
CA ASN A 359 -12.45 10.43 -0.11
C ASN A 359 -11.82 9.47 0.92
N GLY A 360 -10.62 9.78 1.43
CA GLY A 360 -9.91 8.89 2.38
C GLY A 360 -9.56 7.53 1.78
N GLN A 361 -9.30 7.48 0.47
CA GLN A 361 -9.00 6.27 -0.28
C GLN A 361 -7.51 6.16 -0.63
N GLU A 362 -7.03 4.93 -0.75
CA GLU A 362 -5.68 4.62 -1.24
C GLU A 362 -5.69 4.39 -2.76
N PRO A 363 -4.55 4.56 -3.47
CA PRO A 363 -4.45 4.33 -4.90
C PRO A 363 -4.92 2.93 -5.36
N GLU A 364 -4.81 1.93 -4.50
CA GLU A 364 -5.25 0.56 -4.74
C GLU A 364 -6.77 0.42 -4.91
N ASN A 365 -7.52 1.41 -4.42
CA ASN A 365 -8.99 1.46 -4.56
C ASN A 365 -9.46 2.03 -5.91
N LEU A 366 -8.57 2.56 -6.75
CA LEU A 366 -8.93 3.11 -8.06
C LEU A 366 -9.59 2.06 -8.95
N GLN A 367 -10.75 2.41 -9.52
CA GLN A 367 -11.54 1.49 -10.34
C GLN A 367 -11.82 2.01 -11.75
N PHE A 368 -11.60 3.30 -12.02
CA PHE A 368 -11.91 3.84 -13.32
C PHE A 368 -10.97 3.33 -14.43
N SER A 369 -11.50 3.30 -15.63
CA SER A 369 -10.83 2.77 -16.82
C SER A 369 -9.73 3.71 -17.34
N PRO A 370 -8.53 3.18 -17.68
CA PRO A 370 -7.50 3.93 -18.41
C PRO A 370 -8.02 4.55 -19.72
N LYS A 371 -8.96 3.86 -20.38
CA LYS A 371 -9.58 4.32 -21.62
C LYS A 371 -10.36 5.63 -21.41
N HIS A 372 -11.13 5.73 -20.34
CA HIS A 372 -11.92 6.94 -20.06
C HIS A 372 -11.04 8.13 -19.69
N LEU A 373 -9.95 7.91 -18.95
CA LEU A 373 -8.98 8.98 -18.70
C LEU A 373 -8.28 9.41 -20.00
N ALA A 374 -7.90 8.49 -20.87
CA ALA A 374 -7.28 8.79 -22.16
C ALA A 374 -8.22 9.62 -23.05
N SER A 375 -9.49 9.21 -23.20
CA SER A 375 -10.50 9.93 -23.97
C SER A 375 -10.75 11.33 -23.41
N LEU A 376 -10.82 11.49 -22.09
CA LEU A 376 -10.95 12.83 -21.48
C LEU A 376 -9.75 13.73 -21.80
N ILE A 377 -8.52 13.19 -21.73
CA ILE A 377 -7.31 13.94 -22.11
C ILE A 377 -7.36 14.37 -23.58
N GLU A 378 -7.84 13.51 -24.47
CA GLU A 378 -7.98 13.81 -25.89
C GLU A 378 -9.05 14.88 -26.11
N LEU A 379 -10.20 14.83 -25.46
CA LEU A 379 -11.25 15.86 -25.52
C LEU A 379 -10.75 17.23 -25.04
N ALA A 380 -9.97 17.26 -23.96
CA ALA A 380 -9.40 18.48 -23.42
C ALA A 380 -8.33 19.10 -24.39
N GLU A 381 -7.46 18.24 -24.94
CA GLU A 381 -6.43 18.68 -25.91
C GLU A 381 -7.01 19.13 -27.26
N ALA A 382 -8.11 18.51 -27.70
CA ALA A 382 -8.84 18.94 -28.89
C ALA A 382 -9.62 20.25 -28.66
N GLY A 383 -9.65 20.76 -27.41
CA GLY A 383 -10.46 21.95 -27.07
C GLY A 383 -11.97 21.68 -27.09
N SER A 384 -12.38 20.42 -27.16
CA SER A 384 -13.80 20.01 -27.11
C SER A 384 -14.44 20.29 -25.75
N VAL A 385 -13.63 20.33 -24.71
CA VAL A 385 -13.99 20.76 -23.36
C VAL A 385 -12.88 21.66 -22.79
N ASN A 386 -13.25 22.66 -21.98
CA ASN A 386 -12.26 23.45 -21.27
C ASN A 386 -11.76 22.75 -20.00
N ASN A 387 -10.70 23.25 -19.37
CA ASN A 387 -10.08 22.64 -18.21
C ASN A 387 -11.03 22.48 -17.01
N GLN A 388 -11.96 23.39 -16.80
CA GLN A 388 -12.92 23.30 -15.71
C GLN A 388 -13.92 22.16 -15.93
N VAL A 389 -14.51 22.12 -17.13
CA VAL A 389 -15.42 21.04 -17.53
C VAL A 389 -14.70 19.70 -17.51
N ALA A 390 -13.44 19.64 -17.97
CA ALA A 390 -12.66 18.42 -17.93
C ALA A 390 -12.47 17.89 -16.49
N LYS A 391 -12.28 18.76 -15.50
CA LYS A 391 -12.22 18.37 -14.09
C LYS A 391 -13.56 17.85 -13.56
N GLU A 392 -14.66 18.54 -13.90
CA GLU A 392 -16.02 18.09 -13.53
C GLU A 392 -16.34 16.71 -14.11
N VAL A 393 -16.00 16.48 -15.39
CA VAL A 393 -16.15 15.17 -16.04
C VAL A 393 -15.26 14.11 -15.37
N PHE A 394 -14.02 14.49 -15.01
CA PHE A 394 -13.12 13.56 -14.32
C PHE A 394 -13.64 13.14 -12.95
N GLU A 395 -14.30 14.01 -12.21
CA GLU A 395 -14.95 13.64 -10.94
C GLU A 395 -16.01 12.55 -11.14
N GLN A 396 -16.75 12.59 -12.26
CA GLN A 396 -17.70 11.53 -12.61
C GLN A 396 -17.01 10.23 -13.04
N ILE A 397 -15.92 10.34 -13.83
CA ILE A 397 -15.08 9.18 -14.17
C ILE A 397 -14.54 8.53 -12.89
N PHE A 398 -14.04 9.31 -11.95
CA PHE A 398 -13.52 8.81 -10.69
C PHE A 398 -14.58 8.09 -9.86
N ALA A 399 -15.82 8.62 -9.82
CA ALA A 399 -16.91 8.09 -8.99
C ALA A 399 -17.61 6.88 -9.63
N GLU A 400 -17.89 6.91 -10.94
CA GLU A 400 -18.79 5.98 -11.62
C GLU A 400 -18.22 5.39 -12.93
N ASP A 401 -16.97 5.73 -13.27
CA ASP A 401 -16.28 5.28 -14.51
C ASP A 401 -17.08 5.58 -15.79
N VAL A 402 -17.71 6.77 -15.86
CA VAL A 402 -18.54 7.16 -17.01
C VAL A 402 -17.69 7.33 -18.28
N ASP A 403 -18.27 7.05 -19.45
CA ASP A 403 -17.68 7.38 -20.74
C ASP A 403 -17.68 8.91 -20.95
N PRO A 404 -16.50 9.57 -21.04
CA PRO A 404 -16.44 11.04 -21.08
C PRO A 404 -17.06 11.64 -22.33
N GLU A 405 -16.99 10.96 -23.48
CA GLU A 405 -17.60 11.48 -24.73
C GLU A 405 -19.13 11.48 -24.62
N ALA A 406 -19.69 10.37 -24.17
CA ALA A 406 -21.13 10.23 -23.95
C ALA A 406 -21.62 11.22 -22.89
N TYR A 407 -20.92 11.34 -21.77
CA TYR A 407 -21.27 12.25 -20.68
C TYR A 407 -21.26 13.71 -21.13
N VAL A 408 -20.20 14.14 -21.85
CA VAL A 408 -20.07 15.51 -22.39
C VAL A 408 -21.18 15.81 -23.39
N GLU A 409 -21.59 14.85 -24.21
CA GLU A 409 -22.66 15.01 -25.18
C GLU A 409 -24.04 15.12 -24.53
N GLU A 410 -24.36 14.19 -23.64
CA GLU A 410 -25.64 14.14 -22.90
C GLU A 410 -25.89 15.41 -22.09
N HIS A 411 -24.84 15.95 -21.43
CA HIS A 411 -24.95 17.15 -20.60
C HIS A 411 -24.68 18.44 -21.37
N GLY A 412 -24.42 18.36 -22.68
CA GLY A 412 -24.17 19.51 -23.53
C GLY A 412 -22.98 20.34 -23.05
N LEU A 413 -21.89 19.70 -22.62
CA LEU A 413 -20.69 20.33 -22.03
C LEU A 413 -19.62 20.68 -23.08
N LYS A 414 -19.85 20.37 -24.35
CA LYS A 414 -18.92 20.73 -25.44
C LYS A 414 -18.70 22.24 -25.48
N THR A 415 -17.46 22.63 -25.68
CA THR A 415 -17.07 24.02 -25.87
C THR A 415 -17.81 24.58 -27.09
N VAL A 416 -18.48 25.70 -26.93
CA VAL A 416 -19.17 26.38 -28.04
C VAL A 416 -18.11 27.13 -28.85
N ASN A 417 -17.72 26.56 -29.97
CA ASN A 417 -16.80 27.20 -30.94
C ASN A 417 -17.55 28.09 -31.97
N ASP A 418 -18.80 28.46 -31.68
CA ASP A 418 -19.53 29.41 -32.52
C ASP A 418 -18.91 30.79 -32.32
N THR A 419 -18.07 31.18 -33.28
CA THR A 419 -17.40 32.51 -33.31
C THR A 419 -18.41 33.66 -33.33
N GLY A 420 -19.59 33.46 -33.92
CA GLY A 420 -20.64 34.46 -33.96
C GLY A 420 -21.27 34.71 -32.59
N LEU A 421 -21.63 33.64 -31.89
CA LEU A 421 -22.19 33.73 -30.51
C LEU A 421 -21.16 34.26 -29.51
N LEU A 422 -19.90 33.87 -29.68
CA LEU A 422 -18.80 34.36 -28.85
C LEU A 422 -18.58 35.85 -29.05
N GLU A 423 -18.63 36.33 -30.32
CA GLU A 423 -18.48 37.74 -30.65
C GLU A 423 -19.66 38.59 -30.15
N GLU A 424 -20.88 38.10 -30.31
CA GLU A 424 -22.08 38.76 -29.76
C GLU A 424 -21.98 38.90 -28.24
N THR A 425 -21.61 37.83 -27.55
CA THR A 425 -21.45 37.84 -26.11
C THR A 425 -20.32 38.73 -25.65
N ALA A 426 -19.17 38.73 -26.35
CA ALA A 426 -18.05 39.60 -26.04
C ALA A 426 -18.42 41.07 -26.19
N ARG A 427 -19.12 41.48 -27.29
CA ARG A 427 -19.62 42.85 -27.51
C ARG A 427 -20.57 43.26 -26.38
N LYS A 428 -21.52 42.44 -26.01
CA LYS A 428 -22.45 42.67 -24.89
C LYS A 428 -21.73 42.83 -23.54
N VAL A 429 -20.69 42.06 -23.28
CA VAL A 429 -19.86 42.16 -22.05
C VAL A 429 -19.09 43.50 -22.08
N LEU A 430 -18.54 43.92 -23.20
CA LEU A 430 -17.86 45.22 -23.31
C LEU A 430 -18.82 46.39 -23.08
N GLU A 431 -20.04 46.34 -23.64
CA GLU A 431 -21.09 47.34 -23.43
C GLU A 431 -21.51 47.43 -21.95
N ASN A 432 -21.63 46.30 -21.28
CA ASN A 432 -22.05 46.25 -19.88
C ASN A 432 -20.94 46.60 -18.85
N ASN A 433 -19.68 46.73 -19.32
CA ASN A 433 -18.52 46.99 -18.47
C ASN A 433 -17.67 48.17 -18.96
N PRO A 434 -18.22 49.40 -19.08
CA PRO A 434 -17.52 50.55 -19.66
C PRO A 434 -16.27 50.95 -18.86
N GLY A 435 -16.31 50.86 -17.51
CA GLY A 435 -15.18 51.21 -16.64
C GLY A 435 -13.95 50.34 -16.88
N PRO A 436 -14.05 48.97 -16.85
CA PRO A 436 -12.98 48.06 -17.25
C PRO A 436 -12.45 48.31 -18.67
N VAL A 437 -13.33 48.64 -19.62
CA VAL A 437 -12.94 48.98 -21.04
C VAL A 437 -12.06 50.22 -21.05
N GLU A 438 -12.43 51.29 -20.36
CA GLU A 438 -11.63 52.51 -20.26
C GLU A 438 -10.27 52.24 -19.58
N GLN A 439 -10.25 51.45 -18.55
CA GLN A 439 -9.01 51.04 -17.88
C GLN A 439 -8.05 50.27 -18.82
N TYR A 440 -8.59 49.40 -19.67
CA TYR A 440 -7.79 48.68 -20.64
C TYR A 440 -7.23 49.66 -21.72
N LYS A 441 -8.07 50.55 -22.26
CA LYS A 441 -7.66 51.59 -23.22
C LYS A 441 -6.66 52.60 -22.61
N SER A 442 -6.65 52.78 -21.29
CA SER A 442 -5.63 53.58 -20.58
C SER A 442 -4.33 52.83 -20.26
N GLY A 443 -4.16 51.58 -20.75
CA GLY A 443 -2.92 50.80 -20.63
C GLY A 443 -2.90 49.78 -19.46
N LYS A 444 -3.99 49.60 -18.72
CA LYS A 444 -4.09 48.59 -17.66
C LYS A 444 -4.51 47.22 -18.20
N THR A 445 -3.58 46.52 -18.89
CA THR A 445 -3.86 45.26 -19.59
C THR A 445 -4.35 44.11 -18.68
N LYS A 446 -4.07 44.15 -17.37
CA LYS A 446 -4.54 43.14 -16.43
C LYS A 446 -6.05 43.01 -16.31
N VAL A 447 -6.81 44.04 -16.70
CA VAL A 447 -8.27 44.08 -16.70
C VAL A 447 -8.87 43.12 -17.74
N LEU A 448 -8.09 42.72 -18.76
CA LEU A 448 -8.53 41.75 -19.77
C LEU A 448 -8.97 40.44 -19.13
N GLY A 449 -8.27 39.96 -18.10
CA GLY A 449 -8.66 38.74 -17.37
C GLY A 449 -10.04 38.82 -16.70
N PHE A 450 -10.42 40.01 -16.21
CA PHE A 450 -11.77 40.27 -15.69
C PHE A 450 -12.83 40.19 -16.81
N LEU A 451 -12.57 40.80 -17.94
CA LEU A 451 -13.51 40.80 -19.10
C LEU A 451 -13.67 39.39 -19.67
N VAL A 452 -12.58 38.60 -19.78
CA VAL A 452 -12.64 37.18 -20.12
C VAL A 452 -13.52 36.40 -19.12
N GLY A 453 -13.35 36.65 -17.82
CA GLY A 453 -14.19 36.05 -16.79
C GLY A 453 -15.68 36.36 -16.92
N GLN A 454 -16.03 37.58 -17.35
CA GLN A 454 -17.43 37.96 -17.61
C GLN A 454 -18.00 37.26 -18.86
N VAL A 455 -17.23 37.16 -19.95
CA VAL A 455 -17.62 36.37 -21.14
C VAL A 455 -17.84 34.90 -20.76
N MET A 456 -16.91 34.33 -19.99
CA MET A 456 -17.05 32.93 -19.51
C MET A 456 -18.31 32.75 -18.69
N LYS A 457 -18.66 33.71 -17.82
CA LYS A 457 -19.87 33.66 -16.97
C LYS A 457 -21.15 33.73 -17.84
N GLU A 458 -21.22 34.65 -18.80
CA GLU A 458 -22.37 34.78 -19.70
C GLU A 458 -22.55 33.54 -20.58
N MET A 459 -21.47 32.92 -21.01
CA MET A 459 -21.46 31.67 -21.78
C MET A 459 -21.55 30.39 -20.86
N LYS A 460 -21.84 30.58 -19.59
CA LYS A 460 -21.96 29.46 -18.60
C LYS A 460 -20.75 28.51 -18.59
N GLY A 461 -19.55 29.06 -18.74
CA GLY A 461 -18.31 28.28 -18.75
C GLY A 461 -18.03 27.50 -20.04
N LYS A 462 -18.87 27.58 -21.06
CA LYS A 462 -18.76 26.79 -22.32
C LYS A 462 -17.88 27.44 -23.41
N ALA A 463 -17.34 28.63 -23.18
CA ALA A 463 -16.44 29.27 -24.15
C ALA A 463 -14.98 28.81 -23.92
N ASN A 464 -14.16 28.94 -24.99
CA ASN A 464 -12.72 28.80 -24.86
C ASN A 464 -12.13 30.09 -24.29
N PRO A 465 -11.49 30.12 -23.08
CA PRO A 465 -10.96 31.35 -22.51
C PRO A 465 -9.88 32.05 -23.37
N ALA A 466 -9.06 31.27 -24.07
CA ALA A 466 -8.04 31.83 -24.97
C ALA A 466 -8.66 32.53 -26.16
N ALA A 467 -9.63 31.88 -26.83
CA ALA A 467 -10.36 32.45 -27.94
C ALA A 467 -11.16 33.72 -27.53
N ALA A 468 -11.78 33.68 -26.33
CA ALA A 468 -12.45 34.85 -25.75
C ALA A 468 -11.47 35.98 -25.46
N GLY A 469 -10.27 35.69 -24.99
CA GLY A 469 -9.20 36.66 -24.74
C GLY A 469 -8.70 37.31 -26.02
N GLU A 470 -8.42 36.53 -27.07
CA GLU A 470 -8.00 37.04 -28.38
C GLU A 470 -9.07 37.90 -29.02
N LEU A 471 -10.33 37.47 -28.97
CA LEU A 471 -11.44 38.23 -29.52
C LEU A 471 -11.68 39.55 -28.77
N LEU A 472 -11.63 39.55 -27.45
CA LEU A 472 -11.73 40.75 -26.63
C LEU A 472 -10.59 41.72 -26.91
N GLN A 473 -9.34 41.24 -27.09
CA GLN A 473 -8.20 42.07 -27.47
C GLN A 473 -8.45 42.76 -28.85
N LYS A 474 -8.96 42.00 -29.81
CA LYS A 474 -9.30 42.53 -31.13
C LYS A 474 -10.38 43.60 -31.02
N LEU A 475 -11.48 43.34 -30.35
CA LEU A 475 -12.59 44.26 -30.17
C LEU A 475 -12.24 45.53 -29.35
N LEU A 476 -11.30 45.43 -28.43
CA LEU A 476 -10.80 46.56 -27.64
C LEU A 476 -9.78 47.41 -28.40
N SER A 477 -9.22 46.88 -29.48
CA SER A 477 -8.27 47.58 -30.37
C SER A 477 -8.98 48.29 -31.52
N GLU A 478 -10.24 47.93 -31.80
CA GLU A 478 -11.17 48.65 -32.69
C GLU A 478 -11.72 49.91 -31.96
#